data_5c0e45520f33479e2a980064f14ea15e
#
_entry.id   5c0e45520f33479e2a980064f14ea15e
#
_cell.length_a   1.000
_cell.length_b   1.000
_cell.length_c   1.000
_cell.angle_alpha   90.00
_cell.angle_beta   90.00
_cell.angle_gamma   90.00
#
_symmetry.space_group_name_H-M   'P 1'
#
loop_
_entity.id
_entity.type
_entity.pdbx_description
1 polymer ?
#
loop_
_entity_poly.entity_id
_entity_poly.type
_entity_poly.pdbx_seq_one_letter_code
_entity_poly.pdbx_strand_id
1 'polypeptide(L)'
;MSTSPASPASPASHESSSVPEASLAHRVPDLGALQLLLAVARLGSLGRAARELGITQPAASSRVRAMERQLGVALVDRSPRGSRLTAAGALVTDWAGRIVEAAEAFDAGAQALRVRRDSRLRVAASMTIAEYLMPGWLIALRTQRPDTAVSLLAGNSAAVASRLLSGEADLGFVEGLTVPGGLDDVVVAHDRLVVVTAPGHPWARRRKPLGAAELAATPLILREEGSGTRQVLDAALGGLARPLIELSSTTAVKASAVSGAGPSVLSELAVGEELAARRLVEIPMAEVRLRRELRAVWPTGHRPAGPGRDLLALTRSGGAGAGGRRS
;
A
#
# COMPACT_ATOMS: atom_id res chain seq x y z
N MET A 1 -57.99 -45.24 -41.62
CA MET A 1 -56.68 -45.74 -42.07
C MET A 1 -55.63 -44.69 -41.68
N SER A 2 -54.94 -44.91 -40.60
CA SER A 2 -53.78 -44.11 -40.31
C SER A 2 -52.93 -44.88 -39.30
N THR A 3 -51.82 -45.35 -39.70
CA THR A 3 -50.86 -46.14 -38.95
C THR A 3 -49.90 -45.22 -38.24
N SER A 4 -49.83 -45.37 -36.94
CA SER A 4 -48.83 -44.74 -36.08
C SER A 4 -47.55 -45.57 -36.07
N PRO A 5 -46.35 -45.02 -36.25
CA PRO A 5 -45.13 -45.73 -36.01
C PRO A 5 -44.59 -45.53 -34.61
N ALA A 6 -43.98 -46.60 -34.12
CA ALA A 6 -43.42 -46.77 -32.79
C ALA A 6 -42.24 -45.81 -32.47
N SER A 7 -42.19 -45.41 -31.20
CA SER A 7 -41.05 -44.71 -30.56
C SER A 7 -39.86 -45.67 -30.32
N PRO A 8 -38.62 -45.29 -30.62
CA PRO A 8 -37.46 -46.09 -30.22
C PRO A 8 -37.03 -45.81 -28.78
N ALA A 9 -36.65 -46.86 -28.10
CA ALA A 9 -36.16 -46.90 -26.73
C ALA A 9 -34.88 -46.06 -26.53
N SER A 10 -34.84 -45.29 -25.43
CA SER A 10 -33.66 -44.58 -24.91
C SER A 10 -32.58 -45.59 -24.46
N PRO A 11 -31.33 -45.34 -24.77
CA PRO A 11 -30.24 -46.13 -24.17
C PRO A 11 -29.97 -45.70 -22.73
N ALA A 12 -29.80 -46.68 -21.88
CA ALA A 12 -29.45 -46.52 -20.47
C ALA A 12 -28.13 -45.75 -20.30
N SER A 13 -28.21 -44.64 -19.56
CA SER A 13 -27.06 -43.85 -19.13
C SER A 13 -26.26 -44.67 -18.11
N HIS A 14 -25.09 -45.16 -18.50
CA HIS A 14 -24.09 -45.64 -17.56
C HIS A 14 -23.54 -44.41 -16.79
N GLU A 15 -24.05 -44.18 -15.60
CA GLU A 15 -23.41 -43.30 -14.62
C GLU A 15 -22.09 -43.92 -14.21
N SER A 16 -20.99 -43.43 -14.82
CA SER A 16 -19.64 -43.65 -14.29
C SER A 16 -19.51 -42.93 -12.98
N SER A 17 -19.68 -43.68 -11.87
CA SER A 17 -19.36 -43.26 -10.54
C SER A 17 -17.86 -42.99 -10.44
N SER A 18 -17.42 -41.76 -10.75
CA SER A 18 -16.07 -41.27 -10.45
C SER A 18 -15.96 -41.08 -8.95
N VAL A 19 -15.35 -42.03 -8.26
CA VAL A 19 -14.84 -41.83 -6.90
C VAL A 19 -13.94 -40.60 -6.94
N PRO A 20 -14.17 -39.57 -6.14
CA PRO A 20 -13.33 -38.39 -6.14
C PRO A 20 -11.90 -38.81 -5.79
N GLU A 21 -10.98 -38.58 -6.73
CA GLU A 21 -9.56 -38.89 -6.55
C GLU A 21 -9.05 -38.09 -5.33
N ALA A 22 -8.63 -38.78 -4.28
CA ALA A 22 -8.17 -38.15 -3.05
C ALA A 22 -7.09 -37.13 -3.38
N SER A 23 -7.24 -35.91 -2.88
CA SER A 23 -6.29 -34.80 -3.10
C SER A 23 -4.85 -35.26 -2.82
N LEU A 24 -3.89 -34.77 -3.60
CA LEU A 24 -2.45 -35.02 -3.38
C LEU A 24 -2.02 -34.79 -1.93
N ALA A 25 -2.63 -33.80 -1.25
CA ALA A 25 -2.38 -33.53 0.17
C ALA A 25 -2.67 -34.73 1.10
N HIS A 26 -3.55 -35.65 0.71
CA HIS A 26 -3.85 -36.86 1.46
C HIS A 26 -3.00 -38.06 1.07
N ARG A 27 -2.35 -38.02 -0.09
CA ARG A 27 -1.54 -39.10 -0.62
C ARG A 27 -0.05 -38.89 -0.43
N VAL A 28 0.41 -37.65 -0.28
CA VAL A 28 1.82 -37.30 -0.09
C VAL A 28 2.05 -36.87 1.37
N PRO A 29 3.08 -37.42 2.04
CA PRO A 29 3.45 -36.98 3.39
C PRO A 29 3.78 -35.49 3.45
N ASP A 30 3.57 -34.87 4.64
CA ASP A 30 3.94 -33.47 4.83
C ASP A 30 5.47 -33.25 4.74
N LEU A 31 5.88 -32.03 4.38
CA LEU A 31 7.30 -31.68 4.21
C LEU A 31 8.14 -31.98 5.45
N GLY A 32 7.61 -31.79 6.66
CA GLY A 32 8.33 -32.08 7.89
C GLY A 32 8.56 -33.59 8.09
N ALA A 33 7.64 -34.45 7.61
CA ALA A 33 7.84 -35.91 7.61
C ALA A 33 8.91 -36.32 6.59
N LEU A 34 8.91 -35.69 5.40
CA LEU A 34 9.93 -35.93 4.36
C LEU A 34 11.31 -35.47 4.84
N GLN A 35 11.43 -34.30 5.43
CA GLN A 35 12.69 -33.80 6.03
C GLN A 35 13.20 -34.74 7.12
N LEU A 36 12.31 -35.28 7.97
CA LEU A 36 12.68 -36.25 9.00
C LEU A 36 13.25 -37.52 8.36
N LEU A 37 12.64 -38.06 7.29
CA LEU A 37 13.14 -39.24 6.60
C LEU A 37 14.54 -39.01 6.02
N LEU A 38 14.76 -37.85 5.37
CA LEU A 38 16.07 -37.41 4.86
C LEU A 38 17.12 -37.33 5.97
N ALA A 39 16.76 -36.75 7.12
CA ALA A 39 17.66 -36.68 8.27
C ALA A 39 17.98 -38.09 8.84
N VAL A 40 17.00 -39.00 8.90
CA VAL A 40 17.24 -40.39 9.31
C VAL A 40 18.17 -41.11 8.33
N ALA A 41 17.97 -40.91 7.02
CA ALA A 41 18.83 -41.47 5.99
C ALA A 41 20.30 -41.05 6.17
N ARG A 42 20.52 -39.78 6.36
CA ARG A 42 21.85 -39.17 6.52
C ARG A 42 22.52 -39.52 7.86
N LEU A 43 21.75 -39.49 8.92
CA LEU A 43 22.31 -39.68 10.29
C LEU A 43 22.32 -41.13 10.77
N GLY A 44 21.58 -42.05 10.15
CA GLY A 44 21.44 -43.43 10.56
C GLY A 44 20.81 -43.63 11.94
N SER A 45 20.12 -42.59 12.47
CA SER A 45 19.55 -42.60 13.81
C SER A 45 18.35 -41.65 13.90
N LEU A 46 17.20 -42.24 14.26
CA LEU A 46 15.97 -41.47 14.49
C LEU A 46 16.11 -40.45 15.62
N GLY A 47 16.85 -40.79 16.69
CA GLY A 47 17.08 -39.89 17.82
C GLY A 47 17.99 -38.71 17.47
N ARG A 48 18.99 -38.90 16.59
CA ARG A 48 19.82 -37.82 16.08
C ARG A 48 19.04 -36.91 15.13
N ALA A 49 18.26 -37.49 14.24
CA ALA A 49 17.39 -36.79 13.31
C ALA A 49 16.34 -35.93 14.07
N ALA A 50 15.72 -36.49 15.12
CA ALA A 50 14.77 -35.74 15.94
C ALA A 50 15.41 -34.49 16.59
N ARG A 51 16.62 -34.65 17.17
CA ARG A 51 17.36 -33.52 17.78
C ARG A 51 17.71 -32.44 16.78
N GLU A 52 18.15 -32.82 15.59
CA GLU A 52 18.49 -31.86 14.50
C GLU A 52 17.27 -31.06 14.09
N LEU A 53 16.09 -31.67 14.01
CA LEU A 53 14.84 -31.01 13.63
C LEU A 53 14.10 -30.35 14.80
N GLY A 54 14.70 -30.31 16.01
CA GLY A 54 14.11 -29.68 17.19
C GLY A 54 12.85 -30.37 17.72
N ILE A 55 12.64 -31.67 17.46
CA ILE A 55 11.49 -32.45 17.93
C ILE A 55 11.92 -33.55 18.86
N THR A 56 10.96 -34.07 19.68
CA THR A 56 11.24 -35.19 20.57
C THR A 56 11.33 -36.49 19.79
N GLN A 57 12.11 -37.47 20.29
CA GLN A 57 12.22 -38.78 19.66
C GLN A 57 10.87 -39.53 19.58
N PRO A 58 9.95 -39.48 20.59
CA PRO A 58 8.61 -40.04 20.43
C PRO A 58 7.81 -39.41 19.30
N ALA A 59 7.89 -38.05 19.12
CA ALA A 59 7.23 -37.35 18.05
C ALA A 59 7.78 -37.75 16.66
N ALA A 60 9.11 -37.82 16.51
CA ALA A 60 9.75 -38.34 15.32
C ALA A 60 9.29 -39.76 14.98
N SER A 61 9.27 -40.65 15.99
CA SER A 61 8.81 -42.04 15.88
C SER A 61 7.34 -42.14 15.44
N SER A 62 6.47 -41.29 15.96
CA SER A 62 5.06 -41.19 15.58
C SER A 62 4.91 -40.71 14.15
N ARG A 63 5.68 -39.69 13.75
CA ARG A 63 5.65 -39.11 12.37
C ARG A 63 6.12 -40.10 11.32
N VAL A 64 7.19 -40.85 11.56
CA VAL A 64 7.63 -41.93 10.68
C VAL A 64 6.55 -42.99 10.53
N ARG A 65 5.96 -43.49 11.65
CA ARG A 65 4.87 -44.50 11.58
C ARG A 65 3.63 -43.96 10.84
N ALA A 66 3.31 -42.67 10.97
CA ALA A 66 2.21 -42.07 10.24
C ALA A 66 2.48 -42.08 8.72
N MET A 67 3.69 -41.72 8.30
CA MET A 67 4.13 -41.77 6.91
C MET A 67 4.13 -43.18 6.34
N GLU A 68 4.63 -44.19 7.10
CA GLU A 68 4.59 -45.60 6.72
C GLU A 68 3.16 -46.12 6.52
N ARG A 69 2.22 -45.74 7.43
CA ARG A 69 0.80 -46.07 7.24
C ARG A 69 0.18 -45.41 6.05
N GLN A 70 0.51 -44.16 5.80
CA GLN A 70 0.00 -43.37 4.65
C GLN A 70 0.48 -43.96 3.32
N LEU A 71 1.74 -44.40 3.25
CA LEU A 71 2.34 -44.97 2.03
C LEU A 71 2.13 -46.48 1.91
N GLY A 72 1.69 -47.15 2.98
CA GLY A 72 1.44 -48.61 3.01
C GLY A 72 2.71 -49.46 3.02
N VAL A 73 3.89 -48.87 3.29
CA VAL A 73 5.19 -49.57 3.28
C VAL A 73 6.05 -49.16 4.45
N ALA A 74 6.84 -50.09 5.00
CA ALA A 74 7.85 -49.80 6.00
C ALA A 74 9.02 -49.06 5.37
N LEU A 75 9.43 -47.94 5.97
CA LEU A 75 10.53 -47.09 5.48
C LEU A 75 11.79 -47.23 6.31
N VAL A 76 11.66 -47.56 7.59
CA VAL A 76 12.77 -47.60 8.56
C VAL A 76 12.77 -48.89 9.34
N ASP A 77 13.85 -49.63 9.23
CA ASP A 77 14.15 -50.77 10.12
C ASP A 77 14.80 -50.29 11.41
N ARG A 78 14.24 -50.72 12.54
CA ARG A 78 14.72 -50.38 13.87
C ARG A 78 15.50 -51.52 14.48
N SER A 79 16.73 -51.28 14.85
CA SER A 79 17.55 -52.24 15.55
C SER A 79 18.21 -51.60 16.78
N PRO A 80 18.72 -52.41 17.74
CA PRO A 80 19.48 -51.86 18.88
C PRO A 80 20.73 -51.06 18.42
N ARG A 81 21.17 -51.25 17.18
CA ARG A 81 22.33 -50.57 16.59
C ARG A 81 22.01 -49.28 15.84
N GLY A 82 20.73 -48.89 15.76
CA GLY A 82 20.27 -47.69 15.08
C GLY A 82 19.04 -47.88 14.18
N SER A 83 18.79 -46.88 13.33
CA SER A 83 17.68 -46.90 12.39
C SER A 83 18.27 -46.89 10.95
N ARG A 84 17.94 -47.91 10.18
CA ARG A 84 18.35 -48.02 8.76
C ARG A 84 17.14 -47.92 7.87
N LEU A 85 17.34 -47.38 6.67
CA LEU A 85 16.29 -47.36 5.63
C LEU A 85 16.05 -48.78 5.11
N THR A 86 14.79 -49.13 4.85
CA THR A 86 14.42 -50.29 4.04
C THR A 86 14.71 -49.99 2.55
N ALA A 87 14.59 -50.96 1.65
CA ALA A 87 14.68 -50.74 0.21
C ALA A 87 13.61 -49.72 -0.30
N ALA A 88 12.37 -49.86 0.26
CA ALA A 88 11.32 -48.86 -0.01
C ALA A 88 11.65 -47.50 0.58
N GLY A 89 12.24 -47.48 1.79
CA GLY A 89 12.70 -46.24 2.43
C GLY A 89 13.75 -45.50 1.61
N ALA A 90 14.69 -46.19 0.98
CA ALA A 90 15.68 -45.58 0.12
C ALA A 90 15.05 -44.90 -1.13
N LEU A 91 14.11 -45.60 -1.80
CA LEU A 91 13.38 -45.02 -2.93
C LEU A 91 12.54 -43.81 -2.56
N VAL A 92 11.81 -43.90 -1.41
CA VAL A 92 11.01 -42.76 -0.91
C VAL A 92 11.92 -41.58 -0.50
N THR A 93 13.11 -41.86 0.01
CA THR A 93 14.11 -40.82 0.35
C THR A 93 14.56 -40.05 -0.89
N ASP A 94 14.79 -40.72 -2.02
CA ASP A 94 15.13 -40.06 -3.29
C ASP A 94 14.01 -39.13 -3.76
N TRP A 95 12.75 -39.59 -3.70
CA TRP A 95 11.61 -38.76 -4.06
C TRP A 95 11.40 -37.60 -3.07
N ALA A 96 11.57 -37.88 -1.77
CA ALA A 96 11.50 -36.89 -0.71
C ALA A 96 12.53 -35.74 -0.93
N GLY A 97 13.75 -36.10 -1.36
CA GLY A 97 14.79 -35.12 -1.68
C GLY A 97 14.33 -34.10 -2.71
N ARG A 98 13.79 -34.58 -3.85
CA ARG A 98 13.28 -33.71 -4.92
C ARG A 98 12.13 -32.81 -4.47
N ILE A 99 11.23 -33.31 -3.64
CA ILE A 99 10.09 -32.50 -3.11
C ILE A 99 10.61 -31.44 -2.16
N VAL A 100 11.54 -31.75 -1.27
CA VAL A 100 12.12 -30.79 -0.32
C VAL A 100 12.93 -29.73 -1.06
N GLU A 101 13.78 -30.12 -2.04
CA GLU A 101 14.51 -29.17 -2.91
C GLU A 101 13.56 -28.22 -3.65
N ALA A 102 12.45 -28.72 -4.20
CA ALA A 102 11.46 -27.88 -4.87
C ALA A 102 10.77 -26.91 -3.88
N ALA A 103 10.50 -27.36 -2.66
CA ALA A 103 9.93 -26.52 -1.61
C ALA A 103 10.90 -25.42 -1.15
N GLU A 104 12.19 -25.74 -1.02
CA GLU A 104 13.25 -24.77 -0.70
C GLU A 104 13.41 -23.73 -1.82
N ALA A 105 13.40 -24.16 -3.08
CA ALA A 105 13.44 -23.26 -4.23
C ALA A 105 12.22 -22.32 -4.27
N PHE A 106 11.03 -22.84 -3.96
CA PHE A 106 9.82 -22.03 -3.83
C PHE A 106 9.94 -20.99 -2.70
N ASP A 107 10.42 -21.39 -1.51
CA ASP A 107 10.59 -20.47 -0.38
C ASP A 107 11.62 -19.37 -0.71
N ALA A 108 12.76 -19.74 -1.29
CA ALA A 108 13.78 -18.79 -1.75
C ALA A 108 13.22 -17.80 -2.78
N GLY A 109 12.43 -18.30 -3.76
CA GLY A 109 11.75 -17.47 -4.74
C GLY A 109 10.74 -16.52 -4.10
N ALA A 110 9.94 -17.01 -3.16
CA ALA A 110 8.97 -16.20 -2.42
C ALA A 110 9.66 -15.13 -1.56
N GLN A 111 10.77 -15.44 -0.93
CA GLN A 111 11.58 -14.47 -0.18
C GLN A 111 12.18 -13.40 -1.13
N ALA A 112 12.73 -13.79 -2.27
CA ALA A 112 13.25 -12.85 -3.26
C ALA A 112 12.16 -11.87 -3.77
N LEU A 113 10.93 -12.34 -3.98
CA LEU A 113 9.79 -11.50 -4.33
C LEU A 113 9.44 -10.51 -3.22
N ARG A 114 9.49 -10.92 -1.95
CA ARG A 114 9.27 -10.04 -0.79
C ARG A 114 10.34 -8.96 -0.69
N VAL A 115 11.62 -9.35 -0.79
CA VAL A 115 12.75 -8.41 -0.78
C VAL A 115 12.63 -7.39 -1.91
N ARG A 116 12.30 -7.84 -3.14
CA ARG A 116 12.10 -6.95 -4.30
C ARG A 116 10.93 -5.99 -4.09
N ARG A 117 9.83 -6.43 -3.49
CA ARG A 117 8.68 -5.58 -3.13
C ARG A 117 9.06 -4.54 -2.07
N ASP A 118 9.82 -4.93 -1.06
CA ASP A 118 10.21 -4.06 0.05
C ASP A 118 11.37 -3.11 -0.29
N SER A 119 12.05 -3.33 -1.43
CA SER A 119 13.16 -2.47 -1.89
C SER A 119 12.69 -1.25 -2.69
N ARG A 120 11.41 -1.12 -3.05
CA ARG A 120 10.88 -0.02 -3.87
C ARG A 120 9.53 0.44 -3.35
N LEU A 121 9.34 1.77 -3.32
CA LEU A 121 8.07 2.40 -2.96
C LEU A 121 7.79 3.54 -3.95
N ARG A 122 6.66 3.45 -4.66
CA ARG A 122 6.18 4.52 -5.55
C ARG A 122 5.11 5.31 -4.82
N VAL A 123 5.40 6.56 -4.53
CA VAL A 123 4.47 7.47 -3.83
C VAL A 123 3.99 8.51 -4.82
N ALA A 124 2.69 8.76 -4.87
CA ALA A 124 2.11 9.92 -5.55
C ALA A 124 1.62 10.92 -4.50
N ALA A 125 1.88 12.20 -4.68
CA ALA A 125 1.45 13.22 -3.72
C ALA A 125 0.97 14.50 -4.42
N SER A 126 -0.06 15.14 -3.81
CA SER A 126 -0.47 16.48 -4.20
C SER A 126 0.67 17.46 -4.00
N MET A 127 0.65 18.57 -4.76
CA MET A 127 1.78 19.51 -4.76
C MET A 127 2.14 20.04 -3.38
N THR A 128 1.16 20.42 -2.58
CA THR A 128 1.41 20.91 -1.20
C THR A 128 2.07 19.84 -0.34
N ILE A 129 1.58 18.61 -0.39
CA ILE A 129 2.14 17.51 0.40
C ILE A 129 3.54 17.13 -0.12
N ALA A 130 3.71 17.06 -1.44
CA ALA A 130 4.98 16.70 -2.07
C ALA A 130 6.11 17.70 -1.74
N GLU A 131 5.79 19.01 -1.71
CA GLU A 131 6.78 20.06 -1.51
C GLU A 131 7.06 20.34 -0.02
N TYR A 132 6.04 20.26 0.86
CA TYR A 132 6.16 20.79 2.23
C TYR A 132 6.15 19.72 3.34
N LEU A 133 5.59 18.53 3.10
CA LEU A 133 5.52 17.48 4.12
C LEU A 133 6.34 16.24 3.76
N MET A 134 6.28 15.83 2.51
CA MET A 134 6.92 14.61 2.04
C MET A 134 8.44 14.56 2.30
N PRO A 135 9.22 15.65 2.11
CA PRO A 135 10.66 15.60 2.36
C PRO A 135 10.99 15.16 3.78
N GLY A 136 10.28 15.68 4.78
CA GLY A 136 10.47 15.28 6.19
C GLY A 136 10.12 13.82 6.45
N TRP A 137 9.00 13.35 5.89
CA TRP A 137 8.56 11.97 6.02
C TRP A 137 9.51 10.98 5.33
N LEU A 138 10.04 11.35 4.17
CA LEU A 138 11.01 10.51 3.42
C LEU A 138 12.36 10.42 4.12
N ILE A 139 12.83 11.48 4.77
CA ILE A 139 14.03 11.45 5.61
C ILE A 139 13.84 10.48 6.77
N ALA A 140 12.68 10.56 7.46
CA ALA A 140 12.36 9.65 8.55
C ALA A 140 12.24 8.18 8.06
N LEU A 141 11.60 7.95 6.91
CA LEU A 141 11.52 6.62 6.32
C LEU A 141 12.90 6.06 5.98
N ARG A 142 13.77 6.86 5.38
CA ARG A 142 15.14 6.44 5.03
C ARG A 142 15.94 6.00 6.25
N THR A 143 15.74 6.65 7.41
CA THR A 143 16.39 6.25 8.66
C THR A 143 15.94 4.85 9.11
N GLN A 144 14.66 4.51 8.91
CA GLN A 144 14.09 3.21 9.28
C GLN A 144 14.32 2.12 8.22
N ARG A 145 14.39 2.51 6.95
CA ARG A 145 14.48 1.65 5.76
C ARG A 145 15.55 2.16 4.80
N PRO A 146 16.85 2.06 5.12
CA PRO A 146 17.92 2.62 4.31
C PRO A 146 18.01 2.03 2.91
N ASP A 147 17.60 0.77 2.72
CA ASP A 147 17.68 0.04 1.46
C ASP A 147 16.43 0.24 0.55
N THR A 148 15.45 1.03 0.99
CA THR A 148 14.25 1.29 0.20
C THR A 148 14.45 2.46 -0.75
N ALA A 149 14.39 2.21 -2.05
CA ALA A 149 14.34 3.25 -3.07
C ALA A 149 12.91 3.82 -3.16
N VAL A 150 12.76 5.13 -2.95
CA VAL A 150 11.46 5.80 -3.06
C VAL A 150 11.42 6.66 -4.31
N SER A 151 10.35 6.50 -5.10
CA SER A 151 10.01 7.38 -6.22
C SER A 151 8.80 8.22 -5.84
N LEU A 152 8.94 9.55 -5.90
CA LEU A 152 7.85 10.50 -5.64
C LEU A 152 7.34 11.10 -6.94
N LEU A 153 6.04 10.95 -7.20
CA LEU A 153 5.33 11.50 -8.34
C LEU A 153 4.42 12.63 -7.86
N ALA A 154 4.82 13.86 -8.09
CA ALA A 154 3.99 15.02 -7.75
C ALA A 154 2.91 15.28 -8.80
N GLY A 155 1.76 15.80 -8.37
CA GLY A 155 0.64 16.15 -9.23
C GLY A 155 -0.47 16.87 -8.47
N ASN A 156 -1.65 17.03 -9.08
CA ASN A 156 -2.84 17.44 -8.32
C ASN A 156 -3.55 16.22 -7.71
N SER A 157 -4.54 16.44 -6.85
CA SER A 157 -5.23 15.34 -6.16
C SER A 157 -5.93 14.38 -7.11
N ALA A 158 -6.46 14.87 -8.24
CA ALA A 158 -7.08 14.01 -9.25
C ALA A 158 -6.04 13.12 -9.97
N ALA A 159 -4.88 13.67 -10.31
CA ALA A 159 -3.79 12.89 -10.91
C ALA A 159 -3.22 11.84 -9.94
N VAL A 160 -3.12 12.15 -8.65
CA VAL A 160 -2.72 11.18 -7.61
C VAL A 160 -3.70 10.00 -7.57
N ALA A 161 -5.01 10.27 -7.54
CA ALA A 161 -6.03 9.23 -7.54
C ALA A 161 -5.95 8.34 -8.79
N SER A 162 -5.80 8.94 -9.97
CA SER A 162 -5.65 8.22 -11.24
C SER A 162 -4.45 7.27 -11.22
N ARG A 163 -3.29 7.73 -10.74
CA ARG A 163 -2.06 6.91 -10.65
C ARG A 163 -2.19 5.73 -9.68
N LEU A 164 -2.94 5.89 -8.61
CA LEU A 164 -3.23 4.78 -7.70
C LEU A 164 -4.13 3.74 -8.36
N LEU A 165 -5.20 4.17 -9.01
CA LEU A 165 -6.16 3.29 -9.67
C LEU A 165 -5.54 2.56 -10.87
N SER A 166 -4.58 3.19 -11.57
CA SER A 166 -3.81 2.56 -12.66
C SER A 166 -2.66 1.65 -12.17
N GLY A 167 -2.36 1.64 -10.86
CA GLY A 167 -1.23 0.88 -10.32
C GLY A 167 0.15 1.49 -10.59
N GLU A 168 0.21 2.76 -10.99
CA GLU A 168 1.48 3.49 -11.16
C GLU A 168 2.10 3.91 -9.82
N ALA A 169 1.30 4.04 -8.77
CA ALA A 169 1.73 4.35 -7.41
C ALA A 169 1.18 3.32 -6.41
N ASP A 170 1.94 3.08 -5.33
CA ASP A 170 1.63 2.12 -4.28
C ASP A 170 0.90 2.80 -3.11
N LEU A 171 1.16 4.08 -2.87
CA LEU A 171 0.57 4.91 -1.84
C LEU A 171 0.42 6.34 -2.36
N GLY A 172 -0.71 6.97 -2.06
CA GLY A 172 -0.98 8.34 -2.46
C GLY A 172 -1.22 9.27 -1.29
N PHE A 173 -1.03 10.56 -1.53
CA PHE A 173 -1.37 11.61 -0.59
C PHE A 173 -2.12 12.72 -1.32
N VAL A 174 -3.33 13.00 -0.86
CA VAL A 174 -4.23 13.97 -1.47
C VAL A 174 -4.67 15.04 -0.48
N GLU A 175 -5.14 16.13 -1.00
CA GLU A 175 -5.73 17.25 -0.28
C GLU A 175 -7.08 17.59 -0.91
N GLY A 176 -8.06 17.96 -0.11
CA GLY A 176 -9.39 18.29 -0.62
C GLY A 176 -10.50 17.84 0.33
N LEU A 177 -11.74 18.01 -0.12
CA LEU A 177 -12.93 17.73 0.69
C LEU A 177 -13.37 16.26 0.60
N THR A 178 -13.10 15.62 -0.52
CA THR A 178 -13.56 14.27 -0.82
C THR A 178 -12.43 13.41 -1.38
N VAL A 179 -12.48 12.13 -1.09
CA VAL A 179 -11.61 11.11 -1.71
C VAL A 179 -12.35 10.51 -2.91
N PRO A 180 -11.71 10.39 -4.07
CA PRO A 180 -12.30 9.72 -5.23
C PRO A 180 -12.71 8.27 -4.94
N GLY A 181 -13.80 7.80 -5.56
CA GLY A 181 -14.27 6.42 -5.44
C GLY A 181 -13.19 5.40 -5.81
N GLY A 182 -13.23 4.22 -5.17
CA GLY A 182 -12.25 3.14 -5.38
C GLY A 182 -10.98 3.27 -4.53
N LEU A 183 -10.89 4.26 -3.65
CA LEU A 183 -9.78 4.46 -2.73
C LEU A 183 -10.26 4.43 -1.27
N ASP A 184 -9.50 3.77 -0.42
CA ASP A 184 -9.58 3.91 1.04
C ASP A 184 -8.64 5.03 1.48
N ASP A 185 -8.92 5.65 2.62
CA ASP A 185 -8.14 6.78 3.11
C ASP A 185 -7.96 6.82 4.63
N VAL A 186 -7.02 7.66 5.04
CA VAL A 186 -6.88 8.09 6.44
C VAL A 186 -6.34 9.51 6.49
N VAL A 187 -6.85 10.33 7.40
CA VAL A 187 -6.34 11.67 7.67
C VAL A 187 -4.95 11.57 8.29
N VAL A 188 -3.97 12.27 7.71
CA VAL A 188 -2.58 12.32 8.18
C VAL A 188 -2.18 13.69 8.69
N ALA A 189 -2.84 14.76 8.25
CA ALA A 189 -2.60 16.12 8.73
C ALA A 189 -3.81 17.02 8.39
N HIS A 190 -3.78 18.23 8.93
CA HIS A 190 -4.73 19.29 8.63
C HIS A 190 -3.96 20.49 8.07
N ASP A 191 -4.60 21.25 7.20
CA ASP A 191 -4.04 22.41 6.54
C ASP A 191 -5.07 23.55 6.51
N ARG A 192 -4.57 24.76 6.47
CA ARG A 192 -5.34 25.99 6.32
C ARG A 192 -4.95 26.68 5.02
N LEU A 193 -5.94 27.04 4.23
CA LEU A 193 -5.72 27.91 3.08
C LEU A 193 -5.88 29.37 3.50
N VAL A 194 -4.99 30.20 3.03
CA VAL A 194 -4.94 31.65 3.33
C VAL A 194 -5.02 32.45 2.05
N VAL A 195 -5.76 33.57 2.11
CA VAL A 195 -5.76 34.55 1.04
C VAL A 195 -4.51 35.41 1.16
N VAL A 196 -3.72 35.51 0.11
CA VAL A 196 -2.45 36.24 0.11
C VAL A 196 -2.34 37.22 -1.04
N THR A 197 -1.63 38.31 -0.81
CA THR A 197 -1.31 39.34 -1.81
C THR A 197 0.11 39.85 -1.62
N ALA A 198 0.68 40.49 -2.65
CA ALA A 198 1.86 41.32 -2.46
C ALA A 198 1.55 42.54 -1.57
N PRO A 199 2.55 43.12 -0.85
CA PRO A 199 2.34 44.27 0.04
C PRO A 199 1.79 45.54 -0.65
N GLY A 200 2.02 45.66 -1.95
CA GLY A 200 1.51 46.78 -2.77
C GLY A 200 0.04 46.70 -3.15
N HIS A 201 -0.60 45.53 -2.99
CA HIS A 201 -1.99 45.32 -3.38
C HIS A 201 -2.95 46.11 -2.46
N PRO A 202 -4.08 46.67 -2.99
CA PRO A 202 -5.05 47.41 -2.17
C PRO A 202 -5.56 46.66 -0.93
N TRP A 203 -5.71 45.34 -1.06
CA TRP A 203 -6.15 44.51 0.08
C TRP A 203 -5.16 44.48 1.24
N ALA A 204 -3.86 44.62 1.00
CA ALA A 204 -2.87 44.67 2.08
C ALA A 204 -3.03 45.85 3.05
N ARG A 205 -3.75 46.92 2.63
CA ARG A 205 -4.00 48.14 3.43
C ARG A 205 -5.38 48.16 4.06
N ARG A 206 -6.20 47.10 3.82
CA ARG A 206 -7.58 47.12 4.33
C ARG A 206 -7.62 46.86 5.84
N ARG A 207 -8.55 47.50 6.51
CA ARG A 207 -8.77 47.30 7.95
C ARG A 207 -9.88 46.30 8.27
N LYS A 208 -10.79 46.05 7.31
CA LYS A 208 -11.90 45.12 7.47
C LYS A 208 -11.53 43.76 6.81
N PRO A 209 -11.89 42.64 7.43
CA PRO A 209 -11.73 41.32 6.80
C PRO A 209 -12.42 41.23 5.44
N LEU A 210 -11.93 40.39 4.57
CA LEU A 210 -12.47 40.16 3.24
C LEU A 210 -13.72 39.28 3.33
N GLY A 211 -14.80 39.68 2.68
CA GLY A 211 -16.02 38.91 2.59
C GLY A 211 -15.93 37.80 1.53
N ALA A 212 -16.69 36.71 1.73
CA ALA A 212 -16.73 35.59 0.78
C ALA A 212 -17.17 36.02 -0.63
N ALA A 213 -18.22 36.84 -0.73
CA ALA A 213 -18.73 37.35 -2.00
C ALA A 213 -17.69 38.20 -2.77
N GLU A 214 -16.94 39.04 -2.03
CA GLU A 214 -15.88 39.86 -2.61
C GLU A 214 -14.73 38.99 -3.14
N LEU A 215 -14.33 37.97 -2.38
CA LEU A 215 -13.30 37.01 -2.82
C LEU A 215 -13.76 36.24 -4.07
N ALA A 216 -14.99 35.73 -4.08
CA ALA A 216 -15.56 35.00 -5.19
C ALA A 216 -15.66 35.80 -6.48
N ALA A 217 -15.99 37.11 -6.37
CA ALA A 217 -16.12 38.02 -7.50
C ALA A 217 -14.78 38.57 -8.02
N THR A 218 -13.67 38.35 -7.32
CA THR A 218 -12.36 38.88 -7.69
C THR A 218 -11.59 37.87 -8.56
N PRO A 219 -11.04 38.31 -9.73
CA PRO A 219 -10.12 37.46 -10.47
C PRO A 219 -8.87 37.12 -9.67
N LEU A 220 -8.66 35.85 -9.42
CA LEU A 220 -7.54 35.34 -8.58
C LEU A 220 -6.50 34.64 -9.46
N ILE A 221 -5.28 34.53 -8.96
CA ILE A 221 -4.30 33.56 -9.45
C ILE A 221 -4.64 32.23 -8.79
N LEU A 222 -5.06 31.24 -9.58
CA LEU A 222 -5.60 29.98 -9.09
C LEU A 222 -4.77 28.78 -9.53
N ARG A 223 -4.94 27.71 -8.79
CA ARG A 223 -4.54 26.38 -9.21
C ARG A 223 -5.53 25.87 -10.27
N GLU A 224 -5.05 24.94 -11.07
CA GLU A 224 -5.81 24.24 -12.09
C GLU A 224 -6.96 23.40 -11.54
N GLU A 225 -7.89 22.99 -12.40
CA GLU A 225 -8.91 22.00 -12.08
C GLU A 225 -8.28 20.68 -11.62
N GLY A 226 -8.95 19.98 -10.69
CA GLY A 226 -8.42 18.75 -10.06
C GLY A 226 -7.45 19.02 -8.91
N SER A 227 -7.03 20.28 -8.67
CA SER A 227 -6.29 20.66 -7.46
C SER A 227 -7.22 20.68 -6.25
N GLY A 228 -6.77 20.04 -5.15
CA GLY A 228 -7.51 20.09 -3.88
C GLY A 228 -7.66 21.50 -3.32
N THR A 229 -6.69 22.38 -3.54
CA THR A 229 -6.81 23.82 -3.20
C THR A 229 -7.96 24.48 -3.94
N ARG A 230 -8.09 24.23 -5.24
CA ARG A 230 -9.17 24.77 -6.07
C ARG A 230 -10.52 24.22 -5.63
N GLN A 231 -10.63 22.92 -5.39
CA GLN A 231 -11.86 22.26 -4.93
C GLN A 231 -12.40 22.84 -3.62
N VAL A 232 -11.51 23.06 -2.64
CA VAL A 232 -11.89 23.64 -1.34
C VAL A 232 -12.41 25.05 -1.52
N LEU A 233 -11.78 25.84 -2.38
CA LEU A 233 -12.16 27.22 -2.64
C LEU A 233 -13.51 27.30 -3.39
N ASP A 234 -13.68 26.50 -4.44
CA ASP A 234 -14.93 26.43 -5.21
C ASP A 234 -16.12 26.00 -4.32
N ALA A 235 -15.92 24.99 -3.47
CA ALA A 235 -16.95 24.52 -2.55
C ALA A 235 -17.30 25.55 -1.46
N ALA A 236 -16.32 26.28 -0.96
CA ALA A 236 -16.53 27.27 0.11
C ALA A 236 -17.22 28.54 -0.39
N LEU A 237 -17.05 28.90 -1.65
CA LEU A 237 -17.53 30.15 -2.23
C LEU A 237 -18.72 29.98 -3.19
N GLY A 238 -19.07 28.74 -3.57
CA GLY A 238 -20.19 28.44 -4.46
C GLY A 238 -19.94 28.84 -5.92
N GLY A 239 -18.72 29.16 -6.30
CA GLY A 239 -18.26 29.57 -7.60
C GLY A 239 -17.26 30.72 -7.54
N LEU A 240 -16.44 30.84 -8.57
CA LEU A 240 -15.38 31.84 -8.64
C LEU A 240 -15.48 32.64 -9.96
N ALA A 241 -15.05 33.90 -9.91
CA ALA A 241 -14.79 34.65 -11.10
C ALA A 241 -13.76 33.96 -12.01
N ARG A 242 -13.77 34.27 -13.29
CA ARG A 242 -12.75 33.77 -14.22
C ARG A 242 -11.35 34.03 -13.65
N PRO A 243 -10.48 33.02 -13.58
CA PRO A 243 -9.13 33.22 -13.08
C PRO A 243 -8.39 34.32 -13.79
N LEU A 244 -7.62 35.13 -13.07
CA LEU A 244 -6.66 36.06 -13.66
C LEU A 244 -5.55 35.29 -14.37
N ILE A 245 -5.04 34.26 -13.69
CA ILE A 245 -4.04 33.30 -14.19
C ILE A 245 -4.36 31.94 -13.57
N GLU A 246 -4.28 30.87 -14.35
CA GLU A 246 -4.39 29.50 -13.89
C GLU A 246 -3.06 28.78 -14.08
N LEU A 247 -2.55 28.13 -13.02
CA LEU A 247 -1.24 27.49 -12.98
C LEU A 247 -1.32 26.11 -12.28
N SER A 248 -0.56 25.14 -12.77
CA SER A 248 -0.52 23.76 -12.23
C SER A 248 0.51 23.55 -11.13
N SER A 249 1.23 24.60 -10.71
CA SER A 249 2.28 24.53 -9.68
C SER A 249 1.98 25.50 -8.55
N THR A 250 2.03 25.00 -7.29
CA THR A 250 1.90 25.83 -6.08
C THR A 250 2.99 26.89 -6.01
N THR A 251 4.22 26.53 -6.38
CA THR A 251 5.37 27.43 -6.43
C THR A 251 5.18 28.54 -7.47
N ALA A 252 4.63 28.22 -8.66
CA ALA A 252 4.36 29.21 -9.69
C ALA A 252 3.24 30.19 -9.27
N VAL A 253 2.16 29.70 -8.67
CA VAL A 253 1.09 30.56 -8.10
C VAL A 253 1.67 31.49 -7.03
N LYS A 254 2.48 30.95 -6.10
CA LYS A 254 3.15 31.73 -5.06
C LYS A 254 4.06 32.81 -5.64
N ALA A 255 4.92 32.46 -6.60
CA ALA A 255 5.81 33.40 -7.25
C ALA A 255 5.05 34.53 -7.97
N SER A 256 3.95 34.21 -8.66
CA SER A 256 3.09 35.20 -9.31
C SER A 256 2.42 36.15 -8.31
N ALA A 257 1.97 35.63 -7.16
CA ALA A 257 1.42 36.47 -6.10
C ALA A 257 2.49 37.38 -5.47
N VAL A 258 3.71 36.88 -5.23
CA VAL A 258 4.85 37.67 -4.72
C VAL A 258 5.23 38.81 -5.70
N SER A 259 5.22 38.55 -7.00
CA SER A 259 5.52 39.58 -8.02
C SER A 259 4.41 40.61 -8.19
N GLY A 260 3.29 40.47 -7.48
CA GLY A 260 2.19 41.44 -7.54
C GLY A 260 1.22 41.25 -8.71
N ALA A 261 1.25 40.10 -9.39
CA ALA A 261 0.33 39.84 -10.51
C ALA A 261 -1.13 39.79 -10.08
N GLY A 262 -1.42 39.46 -8.81
CA GLY A 262 -2.78 39.46 -8.25
C GLY A 262 -2.87 38.69 -6.92
N PRO A 263 -4.07 38.67 -6.32
CA PRO A 263 -4.34 37.88 -5.10
C PRO A 263 -4.45 36.38 -5.41
N SER A 264 -4.14 35.55 -4.43
CA SER A 264 -4.24 34.10 -4.52
C SER A 264 -4.69 33.48 -3.21
N VAL A 265 -5.12 32.20 -3.28
CA VAL A 265 -5.42 31.37 -2.12
C VAL A 265 -4.49 30.18 -2.14
N LEU A 266 -3.68 30.03 -1.10
CA LEU A 266 -2.64 29.02 -0.99
C LEU A 266 -2.65 28.37 0.40
N SER A 267 -2.02 27.20 0.51
CA SER A 267 -1.73 26.57 1.80
C SER A 267 -0.85 27.47 2.66
N GLU A 268 -1.16 27.58 3.96
CA GLU A 268 -0.30 28.25 4.95
C GLU A 268 1.11 27.64 4.95
N LEU A 269 1.21 26.30 4.75
CA LEU A 269 2.49 25.61 4.61
C LEU A 269 3.34 26.16 3.46
N ALA A 270 2.69 26.56 2.38
CA ALA A 270 3.36 27.03 1.18
C ALA A 270 3.86 28.48 1.27
N VAL A 271 3.24 29.31 2.10
CA VAL A 271 3.51 30.76 2.13
C VAL A 271 4.14 31.23 3.44
N GLY A 272 4.41 30.31 4.37
CA GLY A 272 4.93 30.66 5.71
C GLY A 272 6.21 31.51 5.66
N GLU A 273 7.16 31.19 4.80
CA GLU A 273 8.42 31.93 4.63
C GLU A 273 8.17 33.33 4.03
N GLU A 274 7.30 33.43 3.02
CA GLU A 274 6.96 34.68 2.37
C GLU A 274 6.20 35.63 3.31
N LEU A 275 5.32 35.09 4.16
CA LEU A 275 4.62 35.87 5.18
C LEU A 275 5.62 36.37 6.23
N ALA A 276 6.50 35.50 6.75
CA ALA A 276 7.53 35.87 7.72
C ALA A 276 8.50 36.94 7.14
N ALA A 277 8.87 36.80 5.88
CA ALA A 277 9.72 37.78 5.16
C ALA A 277 8.97 39.02 4.66
N ARG A 278 7.66 39.11 4.91
CA ARG A 278 6.79 40.20 4.42
C ARG A 278 6.80 40.39 2.90
N ARG A 279 7.10 39.33 2.13
CA ARG A 279 6.95 39.32 0.68
C ARG A 279 5.51 39.09 0.26
N LEU A 280 4.72 38.46 1.11
CA LEU A 280 3.28 38.33 1.03
C LEU A 280 2.62 38.86 2.30
N VAL A 281 1.35 39.25 2.19
CA VAL A 281 0.48 39.68 3.28
C VAL A 281 -0.73 38.76 3.28
N GLU A 282 -1.03 38.14 4.43
CA GLU A 282 -2.27 37.40 4.63
C GLU A 282 -3.44 38.37 4.77
N ILE A 283 -4.52 38.12 4.06
CA ILE A 283 -5.75 38.90 4.12
C ILE A 283 -6.78 38.12 4.96
N PRO A 284 -7.16 38.66 6.13
CA PRO A 284 -8.14 37.99 6.98
C PRO A 284 -9.50 37.84 6.30
N MET A 285 -10.13 36.68 6.44
CA MET A 285 -11.50 36.40 5.97
C MET A 285 -12.51 36.62 7.08
N ALA A 286 -13.67 37.19 6.77
CA ALA A 286 -14.72 37.49 7.76
C ALA A 286 -15.49 36.23 8.23
N GLU A 287 -15.98 35.43 7.30
CA GLU A 287 -17.00 34.40 7.56
C GLU A 287 -16.60 32.98 7.17
N VAL A 288 -15.56 32.82 6.39
CA VAL A 288 -15.15 31.54 5.79
C VAL A 288 -13.81 31.10 6.37
N ARG A 289 -13.78 29.89 6.89
CA ARG A 289 -12.54 29.21 7.28
C ARG A 289 -12.21 28.15 6.24
N LEU A 290 -11.21 28.42 5.42
CA LEU A 290 -10.74 27.51 4.40
C LEU A 290 -9.79 26.46 5.03
N ARG A 291 -10.35 25.41 5.61
CA ARG A 291 -9.61 24.28 6.18
C ARG A 291 -9.81 23.05 5.35
N ARG A 292 -8.79 22.19 5.32
CA ARG A 292 -8.84 20.90 4.62
C ARG A 292 -8.07 19.83 5.37
N GLU A 293 -8.43 18.62 5.09
CA GLU A 293 -7.70 17.43 5.56
C GLU A 293 -6.72 16.99 4.48
N LEU A 294 -5.54 16.61 4.94
CA LEU A 294 -4.53 15.95 4.11
C LEU A 294 -4.64 14.47 4.41
N ARG A 295 -4.82 13.66 3.38
CA ARG A 295 -5.15 12.24 3.49
C ARG A 295 -4.14 11.38 2.78
N ALA A 296 -3.74 10.28 3.41
CA ALA A 296 -3.12 9.18 2.71
C ALA A 296 -4.22 8.32 2.08
N VAL A 297 -4.01 7.86 0.86
CA VAL A 297 -4.99 7.10 0.06
C VAL A 297 -4.35 5.91 -0.61
N TRP A 298 -5.11 4.81 -0.78
CA TRP A 298 -4.70 3.58 -1.45
C TRP A 298 -5.91 2.87 -2.07
N PRO A 299 -5.74 1.96 -3.05
CA PRO A 299 -6.85 1.25 -3.65
C PRO A 299 -7.65 0.44 -2.63
N THR A 300 -8.98 0.50 -2.71
CA THR A 300 -9.90 -0.20 -1.80
C THR A 300 -9.59 -1.70 -1.75
N GLY A 301 -9.55 -2.25 -0.55
CA GLY A 301 -9.20 -3.64 -0.30
C GLY A 301 -7.70 -3.94 -0.28
N HIS A 302 -6.82 -2.97 -0.57
CA HIS A 302 -5.37 -3.12 -0.57
C HIS A 302 -4.72 -2.27 0.52
N ARG A 303 -4.55 -2.84 1.70
CA ARG A 303 -3.87 -2.11 2.78
C ARG A 303 -2.38 -1.90 2.46
N PRO A 304 -1.82 -0.70 2.71
CA PRO A 304 -0.39 -0.46 2.57
C PRO A 304 0.44 -1.48 3.35
N ALA A 305 1.47 -2.03 2.73
CA ALA A 305 2.36 -3.03 3.31
C ALA A 305 3.83 -2.61 3.14
N GLY A 306 4.76 -3.27 3.84
CA GLY A 306 6.19 -2.98 3.74
C GLY A 306 6.50 -1.49 3.95
N PRO A 307 7.32 -0.88 3.08
CA PRO A 307 7.71 0.53 3.21
C PRO A 307 6.53 1.52 3.15
N GLY A 308 5.45 1.18 2.42
CA GLY A 308 4.24 2.01 2.36
C GLY A 308 3.51 2.10 3.69
N ARG A 309 3.40 0.97 4.41
CA ARG A 309 2.85 0.94 5.78
C ARG A 309 3.69 1.77 6.74
N ASP A 310 5.02 1.65 6.64
CA ASP A 310 5.94 2.32 7.55
C ASP A 310 5.94 3.84 7.28
N LEU A 311 5.87 4.27 6.00
CA LEU A 311 5.66 5.68 5.65
C LEU A 311 4.35 6.20 6.23
N LEU A 312 3.25 5.46 6.10
CA LEU A 312 1.95 5.83 6.68
C LEU A 312 2.00 5.97 8.20
N ALA A 313 2.72 5.10 8.91
CA ALA A 313 2.90 5.20 10.35
C ALA A 313 3.67 6.47 10.74
N LEU A 314 4.71 6.85 9.99
CA LEU A 314 5.50 8.06 10.21
C LEU A 314 4.69 9.35 10.04
N THR A 315 3.77 9.40 9.07
CA THR A 315 2.91 10.58 8.87
C THR A 315 2.01 10.85 10.07
N ARG A 316 1.58 9.81 10.79
CA ARG A 316 0.73 9.92 11.98
C ARG A 316 1.50 10.35 13.23
N SER A 317 2.77 9.98 13.33
CA SER A 317 3.65 10.36 14.46
C SER A 317 4.16 11.80 14.34
N GLY A 318 4.39 12.29 13.11
CA GLY A 318 4.87 13.65 12.85
C GLY A 318 3.78 14.75 13.00
N GLY A 319 2.51 14.39 12.85
CA GLY A 319 1.39 15.32 13.01
C GLY A 319 1.17 15.82 14.45
N ALA A 320 1.67 15.10 15.44
CA ALA A 320 1.57 15.50 16.86
C ALA A 320 2.60 16.58 17.28
N GLY A 321 3.64 16.83 16.46
CA GLY A 321 4.72 17.76 16.80
C GLY A 321 4.61 19.19 16.22
N ALA A 322 3.77 19.38 15.20
CA ALA A 322 3.68 20.69 14.50
C ALA A 322 2.68 21.68 15.15
N GLY A 323 1.88 21.24 16.11
CA GLY A 323 0.88 22.07 16.80
C GLY A 323 1.32 22.73 18.13
N GLY A 324 2.54 22.51 18.57
CA GLY A 324 2.97 22.78 19.95
C GLY A 324 4.10 23.79 20.17
N ARG A 325 4.32 24.77 19.30
CA ARG A 325 5.24 25.90 19.61
C ARG A 325 4.62 27.23 19.25
N ARG A 326 3.69 27.68 20.05
CA ARG A 326 3.40 29.09 20.30
C ARG A 326 3.01 29.24 21.77
N SER A 327 3.95 29.61 22.61
CA SER A 327 3.75 30.43 23.81
C SER A 327 4.27 31.81 23.49
#